data_d59838d6f110eb0ffdb95bb4b6e04954
#
_entry.id   d59838d6f110eb0ffdb95bb4b6e04954
#
_cell.length_a   1.000
_cell.length_b   1.000
_cell.length_c   1.000
_cell.angle_alpha   90.00
_cell.angle_beta   90.00
_cell.angle_gamma   90.00
#
_symmetry.space_group_name_H-M   'P 1'
#
loop_
_entity.id
_entity.type
_entity.pdbx_description
1 polymer ?
#
loop_
_entity_poly.entity_id
_entity_poly.type
_entity_poly.pdbx_seq_one_letter_code
_entity_poly.pdbx_strand_id
1 'polypeptide(L)'
;CLPVFVAEMALGRNAMASTLLAPVKLAGKNWYPLGILFFIAPLGIASYYSVIMGWTADTLFHSLFFGLPKNLTEAETFFGSISSGSSVLLGHLLSLVLTAIIVSSGIKKGIEKVTRYFMPILFIIIVILAIWATSLSGAWEGYKTFLLKFDFNELRNPQTIRNAFTQAFFSLS
;
A
#
# COMPACT_ATOMS: atom_id res chain seq x y z
N CYS A 1 17.09 1.46 -5.97
CA CYS A 1 15.75 0.89 -6.27
C CYS A 1 15.58 0.59 -7.77
N LEU A 2 15.75 1.55 -8.70
CA LEU A 2 15.53 1.33 -10.13
C LEU A 2 16.29 0.11 -10.72
N PRO A 3 17.60 -0.11 -10.46
CA PRO A 3 18.30 -1.29 -10.96
C PRO A 3 17.73 -2.61 -10.45
N VAL A 4 17.29 -2.66 -9.20
CA VAL A 4 16.66 -3.86 -8.61
C VAL A 4 15.34 -4.16 -9.30
N PHE A 5 14.49 -3.17 -9.46
CA PHE A 5 13.22 -3.29 -10.17
C PHE A 5 13.39 -3.79 -11.62
N VAL A 6 14.35 -3.24 -12.36
CA VAL A 6 14.67 -3.70 -13.72
C VAL A 6 15.16 -5.15 -13.72
N ALA A 7 15.99 -5.53 -12.74
CA ALA A 7 16.46 -6.90 -12.60
C ALA A 7 15.31 -7.89 -12.31
N GLU A 8 14.38 -7.54 -11.41
CA GLU A 8 13.20 -8.35 -11.12
C GLU A 8 12.31 -8.54 -12.36
N MET A 9 12.05 -7.47 -13.10
CA MET A 9 11.30 -7.57 -14.35
C MET A 9 12.00 -8.44 -15.38
N ALA A 10 13.31 -8.32 -15.52
CA ALA A 10 14.12 -9.14 -16.46
C ALA A 10 14.10 -10.63 -16.05
N LEU A 11 14.22 -10.92 -14.75
CA LEU A 11 14.12 -12.27 -14.21
C LEU A 11 12.75 -12.88 -14.48
N GLY A 12 11.68 -12.15 -14.19
CA GLY A 12 10.31 -12.63 -14.41
C GLY A 12 10.02 -12.92 -15.89
N ARG A 13 10.44 -12.04 -16.78
CA ARG A 13 10.28 -12.21 -18.25
C ARG A 13 11.09 -13.39 -18.79
N ASN A 14 12.31 -13.59 -18.31
CA ASN A 14 13.16 -14.68 -18.75
C ASN A 14 12.70 -16.04 -18.21
N ALA A 15 12.28 -16.07 -16.95
CA ALA A 15 11.85 -17.31 -16.32
C ALA A 15 10.53 -17.83 -16.88
N MET A 16 9.58 -16.94 -17.21
CA MET A 16 8.20 -17.32 -17.58
C MET A 16 7.61 -18.37 -16.63
N ALA A 17 7.83 -18.17 -15.34
CA ALA A 17 7.45 -19.09 -14.27
C ALA A 17 6.92 -18.32 -13.07
N SER A 18 6.29 -19.00 -12.11
CA SER A 18 5.88 -18.37 -10.85
C SER A 18 7.09 -17.84 -10.08
N THR A 19 6.86 -16.85 -9.22
CA THR A 19 7.89 -16.24 -8.38
C THR A 19 8.70 -17.26 -7.60
N LEU A 20 8.04 -18.34 -7.12
CA LEU A 20 8.67 -19.44 -6.43
C LEU A 20 9.65 -20.24 -7.32
N LEU A 21 9.28 -20.47 -8.57
CA LEU A 21 10.04 -21.35 -9.48
C LEU A 21 11.01 -20.59 -10.40
N ALA A 22 10.89 -19.29 -10.51
CA ALA A 22 11.74 -18.48 -11.37
C ALA A 22 13.24 -18.63 -11.07
N PRO A 23 13.72 -18.54 -9.82
CA PRO A 23 15.13 -18.75 -9.50
C PRO A 23 15.62 -20.17 -9.82
N VAL A 24 14.77 -21.16 -9.57
CA VAL A 24 15.09 -22.58 -9.86
C VAL A 24 15.26 -22.82 -11.35
N LYS A 25 14.37 -22.21 -12.16
CA LYS A 25 14.40 -22.38 -13.62
C LYS A 25 15.61 -21.70 -14.26
N LEU A 26 16.05 -20.56 -13.71
CA LEU A 26 17.16 -19.77 -14.26
C LEU A 26 18.53 -20.23 -13.75
N ALA A 27 18.64 -20.63 -12.49
CA ALA A 27 19.91 -20.88 -11.83
C ALA A 27 20.05 -22.30 -11.22
N GLY A 28 19.00 -23.14 -11.33
CA GLY A 28 19.01 -24.51 -10.86
C GLY A 28 18.42 -24.73 -9.46
N LYS A 29 18.28 -25.99 -9.06
CA LYS A 29 17.56 -26.42 -7.85
C LYS A 29 18.09 -25.82 -6.54
N ASN A 30 19.36 -25.49 -6.47
CA ASN A 30 19.99 -24.91 -5.26
C ASN A 30 19.43 -23.52 -4.92
N TRP A 31 18.76 -22.86 -5.87
CA TRP A 31 18.16 -21.55 -5.70
C TRP A 31 16.69 -21.57 -5.22
N TYR A 32 16.19 -22.77 -4.90
CA TYR A 32 14.84 -22.91 -4.34
C TYR A 32 14.57 -22.07 -3.06
N PRO A 33 15.52 -21.94 -2.10
CA PRO A 33 15.32 -21.09 -0.93
C PRO A 33 15.09 -19.61 -1.28
N LEU A 34 15.71 -19.09 -2.34
CA LEU A 34 15.47 -17.74 -2.83
C LEU A 34 14.05 -17.60 -3.39
N GLY A 35 13.54 -18.61 -4.06
CA GLY A 35 12.15 -18.64 -4.53
C GLY A 35 11.15 -18.61 -3.37
N ILE A 36 11.43 -19.33 -2.28
CA ILE A 36 10.61 -19.29 -1.06
C ILE A 36 10.62 -17.86 -0.47
N LEU A 37 11.78 -17.23 -0.38
CA LEU A 37 11.90 -15.86 0.13
C LEU A 37 11.08 -14.87 -0.73
N PHE A 38 11.17 -14.98 -2.05
CA PHE A 38 10.39 -14.16 -2.99
C PHE A 38 8.88 -14.41 -2.91
N PHE A 39 8.45 -15.54 -2.39
CA PHE A 39 7.04 -15.84 -2.13
C PHE A 39 6.57 -15.34 -0.77
N ILE A 40 7.35 -15.56 0.29
CA ILE A 40 6.98 -15.19 1.67
C ILE A 40 6.91 -13.67 1.84
N ALA A 41 7.84 -12.92 1.23
CA ALA A 41 7.87 -11.47 1.39
C ALA A 41 6.58 -10.78 0.87
N PRO A 42 6.13 -11.01 -0.38
CA PRO A 42 4.85 -10.47 -0.85
C PRO A 42 3.64 -11.01 -0.08
N LEU A 43 3.68 -12.26 0.40
CA LEU A 43 2.62 -12.81 1.23
C LEU A 43 2.46 -12.06 2.55
N GLY A 44 3.58 -11.75 3.22
CA GLY A 44 3.58 -10.93 4.43
C GLY A 44 3.04 -9.52 4.18
N ILE A 45 3.46 -8.89 3.09
CA ILE A 45 2.98 -7.57 2.66
C ILE A 45 1.46 -7.63 2.38
N ALA A 46 1.00 -8.61 1.61
CA ALA A 46 -0.42 -8.77 1.29
C ALA A 46 -1.27 -8.98 2.55
N SER A 47 -0.77 -9.77 3.51
CA SER A 47 -1.45 -9.98 4.80
C SER A 47 -1.60 -8.67 5.58
N TYR A 48 -0.55 -7.88 5.65
CA TYR A 48 -0.58 -6.57 6.30
C TYR A 48 -1.56 -5.60 5.62
N TYR A 49 -1.49 -5.49 4.29
CA TYR A 49 -2.40 -4.62 3.54
C TYR A 49 -3.87 -5.03 3.62
N SER A 50 -4.16 -6.33 3.71
CA SER A 50 -5.54 -6.78 3.84
C SER A 50 -6.18 -6.36 5.17
N VAL A 51 -5.40 -6.26 6.25
CA VAL A 51 -5.87 -5.69 7.53
C VAL A 51 -6.16 -4.19 7.39
N ILE A 52 -5.23 -3.44 6.81
CA ILE A 52 -5.42 -1.98 6.58
C ILE A 52 -6.65 -1.73 5.69
N MET A 53 -6.85 -2.55 4.66
CA MET A 53 -8.04 -2.46 3.81
C MET A 53 -9.32 -2.72 4.60
N GLY A 54 -9.31 -3.64 5.57
CA GLY A 54 -10.41 -3.85 6.51
C GLY A 54 -10.72 -2.59 7.32
N TRP A 55 -9.72 -1.98 7.94
CA TRP A 55 -9.89 -0.71 8.68
C TRP A 55 -10.41 0.43 7.80
N THR A 56 -9.92 0.50 6.57
CA THR A 56 -10.38 1.51 5.60
C THR A 56 -11.85 1.29 5.23
N ALA A 57 -12.27 0.05 5.04
CA ALA A 57 -13.66 -0.30 4.75
C ALA A 57 -14.59 0.05 5.93
N ASP A 58 -14.19 -0.28 7.16
CA ASP A 58 -14.93 0.09 8.38
C ASP A 58 -15.03 1.60 8.54
N THR A 59 -13.92 2.32 8.33
CA THR A 59 -13.91 3.79 8.40
C THR A 59 -14.81 4.40 7.33
N LEU A 60 -14.78 3.87 6.10
CA LEU A 60 -15.67 4.32 5.03
C LEU A 60 -17.14 4.10 5.39
N PHE A 61 -17.48 2.91 5.86
CA PHE A 61 -18.84 2.59 6.28
C PHE A 61 -19.30 3.53 7.40
N HIS A 62 -18.47 3.70 8.44
CA HIS A 62 -18.79 4.57 9.55
C HIS A 62 -18.95 6.03 9.13
N SER A 63 -18.08 6.52 8.24
CA SER A 63 -18.15 7.91 7.76
C SER A 63 -19.41 8.20 6.94
N LEU A 64 -19.91 7.21 6.21
CA LEU A 64 -21.12 7.36 5.39
C LEU A 64 -22.40 7.37 6.22
N PHE A 65 -22.47 6.58 7.30
CA PHE A 65 -23.70 6.37 8.06
C PHE A 65 -23.74 7.09 9.39
N PHE A 66 -22.59 7.30 10.05
CA PHE A 66 -22.51 7.83 11.41
C PHE A 66 -21.69 9.13 11.51
N GLY A 67 -20.97 9.47 10.45
CA GLY A 67 -20.05 10.60 10.43
C GLY A 67 -18.66 10.29 10.99
N LEU A 68 -17.74 11.25 10.83
CA LEU A 68 -16.36 11.12 11.31
C LEU A 68 -16.19 11.67 12.72
N PRO A 69 -15.24 11.17 13.52
CA PRO A 69 -14.87 11.73 14.82
C PRO A 69 -14.51 13.21 14.68
N LYS A 70 -14.96 14.02 15.62
CA LYS A 70 -14.77 15.48 15.58
C LYS A 70 -13.59 15.98 16.41
N ASN A 71 -13.09 15.16 17.30
CA ASN A 71 -11.96 15.49 18.18
C ASN A 71 -11.01 14.29 18.32
N LEU A 72 -9.83 14.56 18.88
CA LEU A 72 -8.78 13.54 19.01
C LEU A 72 -9.20 12.35 19.86
N THR A 73 -9.89 12.58 20.97
CA THR A 73 -10.34 11.53 21.89
C THR A 73 -11.35 10.60 21.23
N GLU A 74 -12.29 11.15 20.46
CA GLU A 74 -13.23 10.37 19.66
C GLU A 74 -12.50 9.55 18.56
N ALA A 75 -11.50 10.17 17.92
CA ALA A 75 -10.70 9.49 16.90
C ALA A 75 -9.91 8.32 17.47
N GLU A 76 -9.30 8.48 18.66
CA GLU A 76 -8.57 7.40 19.34
C GLU A 76 -9.50 6.25 19.75
N THR A 77 -10.66 6.56 20.33
CA THR A 77 -11.66 5.54 20.71
C THR A 77 -12.23 4.83 19.49
N PHE A 78 -12.52 5.58 18.43
CA PHE A 78 -12.96 5.01 17.16
C PHE A 78 -11.89 4.07 16.55
N PHE A 79 -10.63 4.54 16.46
CA PHE A 79 -9.54 3.71 15.97
C PHE A 79 -9.34 2.47 16.84
N GLY A 80 -9.41 2.60 18.16
CA GLY A 80 -9.37 1.47 19.08
C GLY A 80 -10.47 0.44 18.80
N SER A 81 -11.68 0.89 18.47
CA SER A 81 -12.81 0.00 18.16
C SER A 81 -12.65 -0.73 16.82
N ILE A 82 -12.16 -0.07 15.78
CA ILE A 82 -11.94 -0.69 14.46
C ILE A 82 -10.64 -1.49 14.37
N SER A 83 -9.68 -1.25 15.26
CA SER A 83 -8.40 -1.98 15.29
C SER A 83 -8.42 -3.21 16.22
N SER A 84 -9.49 -3.40 16.97
CA SER A 84 -9.64 -4.53 17.90
C SER A 84 -11.04 -5.14 17.83
N GLY A 85 -11.16 -6.39 18.19
CA GLY A 85 -12.44 -7.09 18.25
C GLY A 85 -12.85 -7.79 16.96
N SER A 86 -14.14 -8.17 16.88
CA SER A 86 -14.70 -8.96 15.77
C SER A 86 -14.91 -8.14 14.48
N SER A 87 -15.05 -6.81 14.58
CA SER A 87 -15.19 -5.92 13.41
C SER A 87 -13.97 -5.99 12.49
N VAL A 88 -12.76 -6.04 13.07
CA VAL A 88 -11.51 -6.22 12.33
C VAL A 88 -11.55 -7.49 11.47
N LEU A 89 -12.01 -8.59 12.05
CA LEU A 89 -12.07 -9.88 11.34
C LEU A 89 -13.07 -9.83 10.17
N LEU A 90 -14.20 -9.16 10.34
CA LEU A 90 -15.20 -9.02 9.28
C LEU A 90 -14.67 -8.14 8.14
N GLY A 91 -14.09 -6.98 8.44
CA GLY A 91 -13.48 -6.10 7.44
C GLY A 91 -12.35 -6.79 6.69
N HIS A 92 -11.47 -7.49 7.41
CA HIS A 92 -10.39 -8.28 6.82
C HIS A 92 -10.92 -9.41 5.92
N LEU A 93 -11.92 -10.17 6.37
CA LEU A 93 -12.53 -11.24 5.59
C LEU A 93 -13.19 -10.72 4.32
N LEU A 94 -13.93 -9.62 4.43
CA LEU A 94 -14.54 -8.94 3.28
C LEU A 94 -13.48 -8.53 2.24
N SER A 95 -12.39 -7.94 2.70
CA SER A 95 -11.26 -7.52 1.87
C SER A 95 -10.62 -8.71 1.13
N LEU A 96 -10.40 -9.82 1.85
CA LEU A 96 -9.85 -11.04 1.27
C LEU A 96 -10.79 -11.64 0.22
N VAL A 97 -12.09 -11.70 0.51
CA VAL A 97 -13.10 -12.24 -0.43
C VAL A 97 -13.16 -11.39 -1.69
N LEU A 98 -13.22 -10.06 -1.57
CA LEU A 98 -13.21 -9.16 -2.72
C LEU A 98 -11.95 -9.34 -3.57
N THR A 99 -10.80 -9.38 -2.93
CA THR A 99 -9.52 -9.62 -3.60
C THR A 99 -9.51 -10.97 -4.31
N ALA A 100 -9.96 -12.04 -3.63
CA ALA A 100 -10.03 -13.37 -4.22
C ALA A 100 -10.95 -13.43 -5.44
N ILE A 101 -12.11 -12.76 -5.42
CA ILE A 101 -13.02 -12.66 -6.56
C ILE A 101 -12.34 -11.97 -7.74
N ILE A 102 -11.65 -10.85 -7.51
CA ILE A 102 -10.96 -10.12 -8.58
C ILE A 102 -9.83 -10.96 -9.17
N VAL A 103 -9.00 -11.55 -8.30
CA VAL A 103 -7.83 -12.35 -8.73
C VAL A 103 -8.25 -13.65 -9.42
N SER A 104 -9.32 -14.31 -8.96
CA SER A 104 -9.85 -15.54 -9.58
C SER A 104 -10.35 -15.32 -11.01
N SER A 105 -10.76 -14.09 -11.34
CA SER A 105 -11.12 -13.71 -12.71
C SER A 105 -9.91 -13.61 -13.66
N GLY A 106 -8.70 -13.77 -13.13
CA GLY A 106 -7.43 -13.70 -13.84
C GLY A 106 -6.93 -12.29 -14.09
N ILE A 107 -5.72 -12.20 -14.68
CA ILE A 107 -5.00 -10.91 -14.82
C ILE A 107 -5.77 -9.95 -15.75
N LYS A 108 -6.10 -10.40 -16.96
CA LYS A 108 -6.72 -9.52 -17.98
C LYS A 108 -8.17 -9.14 -17.64
N LYS A 109 -8.97 -10.10 -17.17
CA LYS A 109 -10.40 -9.89 -16.91
C LYS A 109 -10.67 -9.37 -15.49
N GLY A 110 -9.85 -9.71 -14.53
CA GLY A 110 -9.96 -9.27 -13.15
C GLY A 110 -9.10 -8.04 -12.87
N ILE A 111 -7.82 -8.24 -12.63
CA ILE A 111 -6.90 -7.20 -12.14
C ILE A 111 -6.81 -6.03 -13.12
N GLU A 112 -6.52 -6.28 -14.39
CA GLU A 112 -6.35 -5.21 -15.40
C GLU A 112 -7.66 -4.41 -15.59
N LYS A 113 -8.81 -5.07 -15.61
CA LYS A 113 -10.09 -4.39 -15.75
C LYS A 113 -10.38 -3.49 -14.55
N VAL A 114 -10.20 -3.99 -13.33
CA VAL A 114 -10.40 -3.20 -12.11
C VAL A 114 -9.45 -2.01 -12.08
N THR A 115 -8.17 -2.22 -12.31
CA THR A 115 -7.16 -1.16 -12.31
C THR A 115 -7.47 -0.08 -13.36
N ARG A 116 -7.90 -0.47 -14.57
CA ARG A 116 -8.21 0.47 -15.66
C ARG A 116 -9.30 1.47 -15.28
N TYR A 117 -10.29 1.06 -14.47
CA TYR A 117 -11.35 1.96 -14.02
C TYR A 117 -10.99 2.69 -12.71
N PHE A 118 -10.40 1.98 -11.76
CA PHE A 118 -10.14 2.56 -10.45
C PHE A 118 -8.96 3.54 -10.44
N MET A 119 -7.94 3.34 -11.28
CA MET A 119 -6.80 4.27 -11.33
C MET A 119 -7.20 5.70 -11.78
N PRO A 120 -7.97 5.90 -12.86
CA PRO A 120 -8.44 7.23 -13.20
C PRO A 120 -9.35 7.85 -12.14
N ILE A 121 -10.23 7.05 -11.53
CA ILE A 121 -11.11 7.52 -10.45
C ILE A 121 -10.27 7.97 -9.25
N LEU A 122 -9.30 7.18 -8.84
CA LEU A 122 -8.37 7.54 -7.75
C LEU A 122 -7.63 8.84 -8.06
N PHE A 123 -7.13 8.99 -9.29
CA PHE A 123 -6.43 10.20 -9.71
C PHE A 123 -7.35 11.44 -9.63
N ILE A 124 -8.58 11.34 -10.11
CA ILE A 124 -9.56 12.42 -10.04
C ILE A 124 -9.85 12.80 -8.57
N ILE A 125 -10.07 11.79 -7.71
CA ILE A 125 -10.29 12.02 -6.27
C ILE A 125 -9.11 12.75 -5.64
N ILE A 126 -7.88 12.34 -5.93
CA ILE A 126 -6.67 12.99 -5.40
C ILE A 126 -6.59 14.45 -5.87
N VAL A 127 -6.89 14.74 -7.14
CA VAL A 127 -6.90 16.11 -7.66
C VAL A 127 -7.97 16.96 -6.97
N ILE A 128 -9.18 16.43 -6.80
CA ILE A 128 -10.26 17.13 -6.08
C ILE A 128 -9.84 17.41 -4.63
N LEU A 129 -9.29 16.43 -3.93
CA LEU A 129 -8.81 16.59 -2.57
C LEU A 129 -7.65 17.60 -2.48
N ALA A 130 -6.75 17.60 -3.44
CA ALA A 130 -5.66 18.58 -3.50
C ALA A 130 -6.20 20.00 -3.67
N ILE A 131 -7.16 20.21 -4.58
CA ILE A 131 -7.82 21.52 -4.77
C ILE A 131 -8.56 21.94 -3.50
N TRP A 132 -9.31 21.02 -2.90
CA TRP A 132 -10.02 21.31 -1.65
C TRP A 132 -9.06 21.65 -0.52
N ALA A 133 -7.94 20.93 -0.38
CA ALA A 133 -6.92 21.18 0.63
C ALA A 133 -6.31 22.60 0.51
N THR A 134 -6.20 23.16 -0.71
CA THR A 134 -5.72 24.55 -0.89
C THR A 134 -6.67 25.59 -0.32
N SER A 135 -7.95 25.28 -0.19
CA SER A 135 -8.96 26.19 0.34
C SER A 135 -9.03 26.21 1.87
N LEU A 136 -8.30 25.32 2.55
CA LEU A 136 -8.31 25.25 4.01
C LEU A 136 -7.47 26.38 4.63
N SER A 137 -7.93 26.88 5.77
CA SER A 137 -7.14 27.82 6.58
C SER A 137 -5.84 27.14 7.03
N GLY A 138 -4.69 27.77 6.78
CA GLY A 138 -3.39 27.19 7.08
C GLY A 138 -2.74 26.38 5.95
N ALA A 139 -3.42 26.17 4.82
CA ALA A 139 -2.83 25.46 3.67
C ALA A 139 -1.48 26.05 3.24
N TRP A 140 -1.36 27.37 3.23
CA TRP A 140 -0.12 28.06 2.89
C TRP A 140 1.04 27.76 3.83
N GLU A 141 0.80 27.70 5.13
CA GLU A 141 1.80 27.32 6.13
C GLU A 141 2.21 25.84 5.99
N GLY A 142 1.25 24.98 5.66
CA GLY A 142 1.51 23.57 5.32
C GLY A 142 2.43 23.45 4.11
N TYR A 143 2.17 24.16 3.02
CA TYR A 143 3.03 24.17 1.83
C TYR A 143 4.43 24.70 2.12
N LYS A 144 4.53 25.82 2.86
CA LYS A 144 5.84 26.35 3.27
C LYS A 144 6.63 25.32 4.07
N THR A 145 5.98 24.65 5.02
CA THR A 145 6.65 23.69 5.89
C THR A 145 7.10 22.46 5.12
N PHE A 146 6.27 21.96 4.21
CA PHE A 146 6.56 20.72 3.46
C PHE A 146 7.54 20.94 2.30
N LEU A 147 7.41 22.06 1.57
CA LEU A 147 8.20 22.27 0.34
C LEU A 147 9.38 23.19 0.52
N LEU A 148 9.32 24.15 1.46
CA LEU A 148 10.33 25.20 1.57
C LEU A 148 11.20 25.11 2.82
N LYS A 149 10.74 24.45 3.88
CA LYS A 149 11.59 24.17 5.05
C LYS A 149 12.49 22.99 4.79
N PHE A 150 13.69 23.28 4.32
CA PHE A 150 14.72 22.26 4.10
C PHE A 150 15.76 22.37 5.21
N ASP A 151 15.88 21.32 6.04
CA ASP A 151 16.93 21.27 7.07
C ASP A 151 18.05 20.32 6.62
N PHE A 152 19.19 20.92 6.26
CA PHE A 152 20.38 20.17 5.85
C PHE A 152 20.96 19.31 6.98
N ASN A 153 20.68 19.62 8.26
CA ASN A 153 21.18 18.81 9.38
C ASN A 153 20.51 17.45 9.42
N GLU A 154 19.24 17.35 8.99
CA GLU A 154 18.53 16.08 8.89
C GLU A 154 19.15 15.12 7.86
N LEU A 155 19.84 15.61 6.86
CA LEU A 155 20.59 14.75 5.92
C LEU A 155 21.82 14.07 6.57
N ARG A 156 22.28 14.57 7.71
CA ARG A 156 23.36 13.95 8.48
C ARG A 156 22.86 13.00 9.55
N ASN A 157 21.55 12.99 9.79
CA ASN A 157 20.93 12.11 10.77
C ASN A 157 20.79 10.69 10.17
N PRO A 158 21.51 9.67 10.71
CA PRO A 158 21.45 8.30 10.20
C PRO A 158 20.04 7.70 10.24
N GLN A 159 19.22 8.14 11.20
CA GLN A 159 17.83 7.70 11.34
C GLN A 159 16.97 8.19 10.16
N THR A 160 17.10 9.46 9.79
CA THR A 160 16.39 10.07 8.66
C THR A 160 16.77 9.39 7.35
N ILE A 161 18.07 9.17 7.13
CA ILE A 161 18.58 8.45 5.95
C ILE A 161 18.01 7.03 5.90
N ARG A 162 18.07 6.28 7.00
CA ARG A 162 17.52 4.92 7.08
C ARG A 162 16.03 4.90 6.77
N ASN A 163 15.26 5.80 7.37
CA ASN A 163 13.82 5.87 7.15
C ASN A 163 13.50 6.21 5.70
N ALA A 164 14.22 7.14 5.08
CA ALA A 164 14.05 7.50 3.68
C ALA A 164 14.35 6.30 2.74
N PHE A 165 15.43 5.56 3.00
CA PHE A 165 15.74 4.35 2.25
C PHE A 165 14.67 3.27 2.43
N THR A 166 14.25 3.02 3.66
CA THR A 166 13.19 2.03 3.96
C THR A 166 11.90 2.38 3.25
N GLN A 167 11.49 3.65 3.30
CA GLN A 167 10.29 4.11 2.61
C GLN A 167 10.41 4.01 1.10
N ALA A 168 11.56 4.35 0.53
CA ALA A 168 11.80 4.24 -0.91
C ALA A 168 11.74 2.78 -1.38
N PHE A 169 12.34 1.85 -0.63
CA PHE A 169 12.24 0.42 -0.95
C PHE A 169 10.82 -0.10 -0.83
N PHE A 170 10.12 0.25 0.24
CA PHE A 170 8.73 -0.16 0.47
C PHE A 170 7.76 0.37 -0.59
N SER A 171 7.99 1.58 -1.11
CA SER A 171 7.12 2.20 -2.12
C SER A 171 7.35 1.68 -3.53
N LEU A 172 8.53 1.09 -3.81
CA LEU A 172 8.92 0.61 -5.13
C LEU A 172 8.85 -0.92 -5.29
N SER A 173 8.67 -1.64 -4.22
CA SER A 173 8.44 -3.08 -4.22
C SER A 173 6.97 -3.39 -4.03
#